data_6875d635db16d83e5a1ce5c2d9f7506b
#
_entry.id   6875d635db16d83e5a1ce5c2d9f7506b
#
_cell.length_a   1.000
_cell.length_b   1.000
_cell.length_c   1.000
_cell.angle_alpha   90.00
_cell.angle_beta   90.00
_cell.angle_gamma   90.00
#
_symmetry.space_group_name_H-M   'P 1'
#
loop_
_entity.id
_entity.type
_entity.pdbx_description
1 polymer ?
#
loop_
_entity_poly.entity_id
_entity_poly.type
_entity_poly.pdbx_seq_one_letter_code
_entity_poly.pdbx_strand_id
1 'polypeptide(L)'
;MASKKVILAYSGGLDTSVILKWLQEEKNLDVVTYTADMGQGDIPSDLEKRAKGFGAVKVIVDDLSEEFVSNYVFPMFRCNTLYEGEYLLGTAIARPLIAKRLVDIAASEDTNIISHGATGKGNDQIRFEMGAHALNPNIEVIAPWREWDLSSRTDLMNYCKENQIPMPASKAEEPPFS
;
A
#
# COMPACT_ATOMS: atom_id res chain seq x y z
N MET A 1 -3.74 9.32 26.06
CA MET A 1 -2.59 8.55 25.57
C MET A 1 -2.41 8.95 24.12
N ALA A 2 -1.18 9.15 23.62
CA ALA A 2 -0.99 9.40 22.19
C ALA A 2 -1.48 8.17 21.42
N SER A 3 -2.23 8.37 20.34
CA SER A 3 -2.67 7.30 19.45
C SER A 3 -1.44 6.66 18.81
N LYS A 4 -1.45 5.33 18.63
CA LYS A 4 -0.37 4.64 17.91
C LYS A 4 -0.49 4.95 16.42
N LYS A 5 0.65 5.16 15.76
CA LYS A 5 0.68 5.38 14.31
C LYS A 5 0.82 4.07 13.54
N VAL A 6 0.31 4.06 12.30
CA VAL A 6 0.54 3.00 11.30
C VAL A 6 0.96 3.63 9.97
N ILE A 7 1.92 3.03 9.28
CA ILE A 7 2.32 3.46 7.95
C ILE A 7 1.62 2.59 6.92
N LEU A 8 0.74 3.19 6.14
CA LEU A 8 -0.06 2.50 5.13
C LEU A 8 0.53 2.69 3.73
N ALA A 9 0.85 1.60 3.04
CA ALA A 9 1.10 1.63 1.59
C ALA A 9 -0.19 2.03 0.87
N TYR A 10 -0.23 3.25 0.35
CA TYR A 10 -1.43 3.89 -0.17
C TYR A 10 -1.32 4.16 -1.66
N SER A 11 -2.22 3.60 -2.46
CA SER A 11 -2.28 3.80 -3.91
C SER A 11 -3.26 4.89 -4.34
N GLY A 12 -4.08 5.42 -3.43
CA GLY A 12 -5.18 6.31 -3.75
C GLY A 12 -6.40 5.63 -4.38
N GLY A 13 -6.38 4.30 -4.51
CA GLY A 13 -7.51 3.50 -4.99
C GLY A 13 -8.57 3.26 -3.91
N LEU A 14 -9.68 2.63 -4.32
CA LEU A 14 -10.79 2.30 -3.43
C LEU A 14 -10.33 1.48 -2.23
N ASP A 15 -9.64 0.37 -2.48
CA ASP A 15 -9.23 -0.59 -1.46
C ASP A 15 -8.38 0.07 -0.36
N THR A 16 -7.35 0.83 -0.77
CA THR A 16 -6.47 1.50 0.19
C THR A 16 -7.15 2.66 0.93
N SER A 17 -8.18 3.27 0.34
CA SER A 17 -8.99 4.30 1.02
C SER A 17 -9.91 3.69 2.08
N VAL A 18 -10.48 2.51 1.79
CA VAL A 18 -11.25 1.74 2.79
C VAL A 18 -10.33 1.28 3.93
N ILE A 19 -9.15 0.75 3.59
CA ILE A 19 -8.13 0.34 4.58
C ILE A 19 -7.76 1.49 5.51
N LEU A 20 -7.55 2.69 4.96
CA LEU A 20 -7.23 3.88 5.75
C LEU A 20 -8.29 4.13 6.81
N LYS A 21 -9.56 4.12 6.42
CA LYS A 21 -10.69 4.31 7.34
C LYS A 21 -10.81 3.18 8.35
N TRP A 22 -10.72 1.95 7.91
CA TRP A 22 -10.79 0.77 8.75
C TRP A 22 -9.70 0.77 9.85
N LEU A 23 -8.46 1.15 9.50
CA LEU A 23 -7.37 1.27 10.46
C LEU A 23 -7.66 2.33 11.54
N GLN A 24 -8.33 3.41 11.18
CA GLN A 24 -8.73 4.46 12.13
C GLN A 24 -9.87 4.00 13.05
N GLU A 25 -10.90 3.40 12.49
CA GLU A 25 -12.15 3.10 13.18
C GLU A 25 -12.05 1.81 14.00
N GLU A 26 -11.52 0.74 13.41
CA GLU A 26 -11.47 -0.58 14.05
C GLU A 26 -10.19 -0.81 14.86
N LYS A 27 -9.07 -0.21 14.47
CA LYS A 27 -7.79 -0.37 15.16
C LYS A 27 -7.42 0.84 16.03
N ASN A 28 -8.16 1.94 15.91
CA ASN A 28 -7.90 3.20 16.62
C ASN A 28 -6.45 3.70 16.43
N LEU A 29 -5.99 3.70 15.17
CA LEU A 29 -4.64 4.07 14.78
C LEU A 29 -4.63 5.40 14.01
N ASP A 30 -3.60 6.21 14.22
CA ASP A 30 -3.29 7.37 13.39
C ASP A 30 -2.59 6.90 12.11
N VAL A 31 -3.20 7.14 10.94
CA VAL A 31 -2.69 6.63 9.66
C VAL A 31 -1.79 7.65 8.98
N VAL A 32 -0.53 7.27 8.76
CA VAL A 32 0.40 7.94 7.85
C VAL A 32 0.37 7.19 6.52
N THR A 33 -0.02 7.86 5.45
CA THR A 33 -0.04 7.23 4.12
C THR A 33 1.29 7.40 3.41
N TYR A 34 1.73 6.35 2.72
CA TYR A 34 2.93 6.34 1.90
C TYR A 34 2.64 5.88 0.49
N THR A 35 3.06 6.65 -0.50
CA THR A 35 2.97 6.35 -1.93
C THR A 35 4.34 6.43 -2.56
N ALA A 36 4.77 5.35 -3.23
CA ALA A 36 6.01 5.30 -3.98
C ALA A 36 5.74 5.59 -5.46
N ASP A 37 6.45 6.55 -6.03
CA ASP A 37 6.58 6.71 -7.48
C ASP A 37 7.80 5.92 -7.96
N MET A 38 7.57 4.94 -8.81
CA MET A 38 8.61 4.10 -9.42
C MET A 38 8.57 4.17 -10.95
N GLY A 39 7.94 5.22 -11.49
CA GLY A 39 7.71 5.38 -12.93
C GLY A 39 6.53 4.58 -13.47
N GLN A 40 5.57 4.22 -12.61
CA GLN A 40 4.38 3.45 -12.99
C GLN A 40 3.29 4.28 -13.69
N GLY A 41 3.55 5.54 -13.97
CA GLY A 41 2.61 6.52 -14.53
C GLY A 41 2.31 7.63 -13.54
N ASP A 42 1.43 8.56 -13.94
CA ASP A 42 1.15 9.74 -13.14
C ASP A 42 0.47 9.40 -11.81
N ILE A 43 1.06 9.90 -10.71
CA ILE A 43 0.38 9.93 -9.43
C ILE A 43 -0.73 10.97 -9.51
N PRO A 44 -1.98 10.60 -9.12
CA PRO A 44 -3.08 11.56 -9.16
C PRO A 44 -2.76 12.82 -8.36
N SER A 45 -2.89 14.00 -9.00
CA SER A 45 -2.59 15.30 -8.37
C SER A 45 -3.42 15.60 -7.13
N ASP A 46 -4.55 14.92 -6.95
CA ASP A 46 -5.45 15.04 -5.82
C ASP A 46 -5.23 13.96 -4.73
N LEU A 47 -4.21 13.08 -4.89
CA LEU A 47 -3.92 11.98 -3.98
C LEU A 47 -3.75 12.45 -2.54
N GLU A 48 -2.94 13.48 -2.33
CA GLU A 48 -2.71 14.05 -0.99
C GLU A 48 -3.99 14.63 -0.39
N LYS A 49 -4.77 15.38 -1.19
CA LYS A 49 -6.05 15.94 -0.77
C LYS A 49 -7.03 14.85 -0.38
N ARG A 50 -7.09 13.76 -1.16
CA ARG A 50 -7.95 12.61 -0.84
C ARG A 50 -7.53 11.92 0.45
N ALA A 51 -6.24 11.56 0.59
CA ALA A 51 -5.74 10.92 1.80
C ALA A 51 -6.02 11.74 3.06
N LYS A 52 -5.79 13.06 3.01
CA LYS A 52 -6.13 13.98 4.11
C LYS A 52 -7.65 14.06 4.34
N GLY A 53 -8.44 14.08 3.28
CA GLY A 53 -9.91 14.05 3.36
C GLY A 53 -10.45 12.79 4.05
N PHE A 54 -9.73 11.68 3.95
CA PHE A 54 -10.03 10.43 4.67
C PHE A 54 -9.44 10.38 6.09
N GLY A 55 -8.75 11.44 6.52
CA GLY A 55 -8.25 11.58 7.88
C GLY A 55 -6.80 11.09 8.07
N ALA A 56 -6.02 10.91 6.99
CA ALA A 56 -4.59 10.66 7.14
C ALA A 56 -3.91 11.80 7.89
N VAL A 57 -3.16 11.48 8.94
CA VAL A 57 -2.46 12.49 9.76
C VAL A 57 -1.23 13.04 9.04
N LYS A 58 -0.66 12.24 8.13
CA LYS A 58 0.47 12.64 7.29
C LYS A 58 0.39 11.90 5.96
N VAL A 59 0.82 12.57 4.89
CA VAL A 59 0.93 11.98 3.54
C VAL A 59 2.36 12.12 3.08
N ILE A 60 2.97 11.02 2.65
CA ILE A 60 4.34 10.96 2.14
C ILE A 60 4.27 10.39 0.72
N VAL A 61 4.90 11.08 -0.21
CA VAL A 61 5.06 10.63 -1.59
C VAL A 61 6.54 10.76 -1.94
N ASP A 62 7.17 9.64 -2.30
CA ASP A 62 8.58 9.60 -2.68
C ASP A 62 8.73 9.20 -4.15
N ASP A 63 9.57 9.92 -4.87
CA ASP A 63 10.07 9.46 -6.18
C ASP A 63 11.22 8.48 -5.95
N LEU A 64 10.96 7.22 -6.26
CA LEU A 64 11.92 6.12 -6.17
C LEU A 64 12.36 5.61 -7.54
N SER A 65 12.03 6.30 -8.63
CA SER A 65 12.26 5.85 -10.00
C SER A 65 13.74 5.57 -10.27
N GLU A 66 14.65 6.44 -9.85
CA GLU A 66 16.09 6.24 -10.01
C GLU A 66 16.62 5.10 -9.15
N GLU A 67 16.24 5.02 -7.86
CA GLU A 67 16.65 3.92 -6.97
C GLU A 67 16.14 2.58 -7.49
N PHE A 68 14.88 2.54 -7.95
CA PHE A 68 14.27 1.33 -8.50
C PHE A 68 14.98 0.84 -9.76
N VAL A 69 15.22 1.73 -10.71
CA VAL A 69 15.88 1.38 -11.96
C VAL A 69 17.33 0.92 -11.71
N SER A 70 18.09 1.69 -10.94
CA SER A 70 19.51 1.44 -10.72
C SER A 70 19.79 0.19 -9.89
N ASN A 71 19.02 -0.03 -8.82
CA ASN A 71 19.31 -1.04 -7.81
C ASN A 71 18.50 -2.35 -7.98
N TYR A 72 17.40 -2.30 -8.77
CA TYR A 72 16.54 -3.48 -8.96
C TYR A 72 16.39 -3.86 -10.42
N VAL A 73 16.03 -2.92 -11.30
CA VAL A 73 15.75 -3.23 -12.71
C VAL A 73 17.04 -3.60 -13.47
N PHE A 74 18.09 -2.79 -13.40
CA PHE A 74 19.34 -3.10 -14.08
C PHE A 74 20.03 -4.36 -13.58
N PRO A 75 20.13 -4.65 -12.28
CA PRO A 75 20.62 -5.94 -11.81
C PRO A 75 19.80 -7.13 -12.34
N MET A 76 18.47 -7.01 -12.34
CA MET A 76 17.58 -8.03 -12.89
C MET A 76 17.87 -8.29 -14.38
N PHE A 77 18.01 -7.24 -15.20
CA PHE A 77 18.35 -7.39 -16.61
C PHE A 77 19.73 -7.98 -16.82
N ARG A 78 20.75 -7.60 -16.05
CA ARG A 78 22.09 -8.20 -16.12
C ARG A 78 22.08 -9.69 -15.82
N CYS A 79 21.20 -10.14 -14.94
CA CYS A 79 21.00 -11.54 -14.61
C CYS A 79 20.11 -12.28 -15.63
N ASN A 80 19.58 -11.59 -16.63
CA ASN A 80 18.60 -12.12 -17.60
C ASN A 80 17.44 -12.85 -16.91
N THR A 81 16.92 -12.25 -15.84
CA THR A 81 15.91 -12.88 -14.98
C THR A 81 14.54 -12.73 -15.60
N LEU A 82 13.95 -13.85 -15.99
CA LEU A 82 12.59 -13.98 -16.47
C LEU A 82 11.89 -15.11 -15.71
N TYR A 83 10.66 -14.89 -15.31
CA TYR A 83 9.84 -15.95 -14.74
C TYR A 83 9.06 -16.65 -15.86
N GLU A 84 9.24 -17.97 -15.98
CA GLU A 84 8.61 -18.81 -17.01
C GLU A 84 8.87 -18.34 -18.46
N GLY A 85 9.95 -17.58 -18.69
CA GLY A 85 10.35 -17.09 -20.01
C GLY A 85 9.58 -15.86 -20.53
N GLU A 86 8.62 -15.34 -19.79
CA GLU A 86 7.74 -14.27 -20.22
C GLU A 86 7.65 -13.08 -19.23
N TYR A 87 7.51 -13.37 -17.93
CA TYR A 87 7.23 -12.33 -16.95
C TYR A 87 8.49 -11.62 -16.43
N LEU A 88 8.55 -10.30 -16.64
CA LEU A 88 9.68 -9.43 -16.29
C LEU A 88 9.78 -9.06 -14.80
N LEU A 89 9.03 -9.68 -13.91
CA LEU A 89 9.10 -9.53 -12.45
C LEU A 89 8.94 -8.10 -11.90
N GLY A 90 8.37 -7.15 -12.66
CA GLY A 90 8.26 -5.75 -12.26
C GLY A 90 7.65 -5.57 -10.86
N THR A 91 6.47 -6.13 -10.61
CA THR A 91 5.84 -6.07 -9.29
C THR A 91 6.62 -6.85 -8.22
N ALA A 92 7.29 -7.94 -8.61
CA ALA A 92 8.04 -8.78 -7.69
C ALA A 92 9.24 -8.04 -7.08
N ILE A 93 9.96 -7.25 -7.89
CA ILE A 93 11.12 -6.46 -7.42
C ILE A 93 10.72 -5.11 -6.83
N ALA A 94 9.54 -4.58 -7.16
CA ALA A 94 9.02 -3.33 -6.61
C ALA A 94 8.60 -3.45 -5.13
N ARG A 95 7.95 -4.54 -4.76
CA ARG A 95 7.41 -4.72 -3.40
C ARG A 95 8.47 -4.70 -2.29
N PRO A 96 9.66 -5.32 -2.45
CA PRO A 96 10.73 -5.21 -1.46
C PRO A 96 11.22 -3.77 -1.25
N LEU A 97 11.31 -2.96 -2.31
CA LEU A 97 11.68 -1.54 -2.17
C LEU A 97 10.62 -0.75 -1.41
N ILE A 98 9.34 -0.95 -1.72
CA ILE A 98 8.25 -0.31 -0.98
C ILE A 98 8.27 -0.75 0.49
N ALA A 99 8.45 -2.05 0.77
CA ALA A 99 8.54 -2.57 2.13
C ALA A 99 9.69 -1.93 2.91
N LYS A 100 10.86 -1.76 2.28
CA LYS A 100 12.00 -1.06 2.87
C LYS A 100 11.61 0.35 3.29
N ARG A 101 10.98 1.12 2.40
CA ARG A 101 10.58 2.50 2.71
C ARG A 101 9.50 2.57 3.80
N LEU A 102 8.57 1.62 3.82
CA LEU A 102 7.58 1.55 4.93
C LEU A 102 8.26 1.36 6.28
N VAL A 103 9.27 0.47 6.36
CA VAL A 103 10.04 0.24 7.59
C VAL A 103 10.85 1.48 7.99
N ASP A 104 11.52 2.14 7.03
CA ASP A 104 12.30 3.36 7.27
C ASP A 104 11.39 4.49 7.80
N ILE A 105 10.21 4.66 7.20
CA ILE A 105 9.23 5.67 7.63
C ILE A 105 8.67 5.30 9.01
N ALA A 106 8.37 4.03 9.27
CA ALA A 106 7.89 3.59 10.57
C ALA A 106 8.89 3.96 11.68
N ALA A 107 10.18 3.72 11.45
CA ALA A 107 11.23 4.10 12.39
C ALA A 107 11.29 5.63 12.59
N SER A 108 11.13 6.43 11.53
CA SER A 108 11.14 7.89 11.62
C SER A 108 9.90 8.48 12.32
N GLU A 109 8.78 7.78 12.28
CA GLU A 109 7.51 8.16 12.90
C GLU A 109 7.31 7.56 14.30
N ASP A 110 8.36 6.95 14.85
CA ASP A 110 8.36 6.30 16.17
C ASP A 110 7.26 5.24 16.31
N THR A 111 7.14 4.40 15.30
CA THR A 111 6.22 3.25 15.28
C THR A 111 6.89 2.00 14.69
N ASN A 112 6.33 0.84 14.99
CA ASN A 112 6.71 -0.44 14.40
C ASN A 112 5.56 -1.09 13.63
N ILE A 113 4.52 -0.32 13.27
CA ILE A 113 3.31 -0.84 12.63
C ILE A 113 3.25 -0.36 11.18
N ILE A 114 3.14 -1.30 10.26
CA ILE A 114 2.89 -1.03 8.83
C ILE A 114 1.63 -1.74 8.35
N SER A 115 1.05 -1.26 7.25
CA SER A 115 -0.11 -1.88 6.60
C SER A 115 -0.02 -1.80 5.09
N HIS A 116 -0.66 -2.73 4.40
CA HIS A 116 -0.72 -2.78 2.94
C HIS A 116 -2.07 -3.32 2.44
N GLY A 117 -2.41 -2.97 1.20
CA GLY A 117 -3.63 -3.41 0.52
C GLY A 117 -3.48 -4.66 -0.34
N ALA A 118 -2.41 -5.45 -0.20
CA ALA A 118 -2.26 -6.69 -0.94
C ALA A 118 -3.28 -7.73 -0.46
N THR A 119 -3.94 -8.39 -1.42
CA THR A 119 -4.95 -9.42 -1.13
C THR A 119 -4.33 -10.63 -0.44
N GLY A 120 -5.07 -11.30 0.45
CA GLY A 120 -4.58 -12.42 1.25
C GLY A 120 -4.24 -13.70 0.46
N LYS A 121 -4.43 -13.71 -0.86
CA LYS A 121 -4.21 -14.88 -1.73
C LYS A 121 -3.05 -14.71 -2.71
N GLY A 122 -2.41 -13.54 -2.75
CA GLY A 122 -1.37 -13.22 -3.74
C GLY A 122 0.05 -13.24 -3.18
N ASN A 123 1.04 -13.34 -4.09
CA ASN A 123 2.47 -13.29 -3.73
C ASN A 123 2.89 -11.92 -3.18
N ASP A 124 2.18 -10.85 -3.50
CA ASP A 124 2.54 -9.49 -3.08
C ASP A 124 2.49 -9.32 -1.57
N GLN A 125 1.52 -9.95 -0.90
CA GLN A 125 1.46 -10.00 0.55
C GLN A 125 2.74 -10.56 1.16
N ILE A 126 3.19 -11.73 0.67
CA ILE A 126 4.42 -12.37 1.16
C ILE A 126 5.63 -11.47 0.93
N ARG A 127 5.70 -10.80 -0.23
CA ARG A 127 6.81 -9.88 -0.56
C ARG A 127 6.87 -8.70 0.39
N PHE A 128 5.73 -8.11 0.75
CA PHE A 128 5.67 -7.04 1.75
C PHE A 128 6.11 -7.53 3.13
N GLU A 129 5.53 -8.61 3.61
CA GLU A 129 5.79 -9.11 4.96
C GLU A 129 7.21 -9.62 5.13
N MET A 130 7.67 -10.49 4.23
CA MET A 130 9.04 -11.01 4.29
C MET A 130 10.07 -9.91 4.13
N GLY A 131 9.84 -8.95 3.23
CA GLY A 131 10.71 -7.79 3.07
C GLY A 131 10.79 -6.93 4.32
N ALA A 132 9.66 -6.66 4.96
CA ALA A 132 9.60 -5.88 6.18
C ALA A 132 10.27 -6.59 7.36
N HIS A 133 9.95 -7.89 7.59
CA HIS A 133 10.55 -8.67 8.68
C HIS A 133 12.05 -8.91 8.50
N ALA A 134 12.55 -9.02 7.26
CA ALA A 134 13.98 -9.13 6.99
C ALA A 134 14.76 -7.88 7.42
N LEU A 135 14.11 -6.70 7.38
CA LEU A 135 14.72 -5.42 7.77
C LEU A 135 14.51 -5.10 9.25
N ASN A 136 13.33 -5.44 9.77
CA ASN A 136 13.00 -5.27 11.18
C ASN A 136 12.15 -6.45 11.66
N PRO A 137 12.74 -7.43 12.37
CA PRO A 137 12.01 -8.60 12.88
C PRO A 137 10.86 -8.26 13.85
N ASN A 138 10.88 -7.06 14.45
CA ASN A 138 9.86 -6.61 15.40
C ASN A 138 8.75 -5.79 14.74
N ILE A 139 8.76 -5.66 13.41
CA ILE A 139 7.72 -4.93 12.70
C ILE A 139 6.38 -5.68 12.81
N GLU A 140 5.32 -4.98 13.09
CA GLU A 140 3.96 -5.49 13.07
C GLU A 140 3.34 -5.17 11.70
N VAL A 141 2.83 -6.19 11.01
CA VAL A 141 2.19 -6.01 9.70
C VAL A 141 0.70 -6.25 9.83
N ILE A 142 -0.10 -5.21 9.62
CA ILE A 142 -1.55 -5.31 9.54
C ILE A 142 -1.93 -5.52 8.08
N ALA A 143 -2.52 -6.68 7.78
CA ALA A 143 -2.98 -7.05 6.44
C ALA A 143 -4.51 -7.19 6.43
N PRO A 144 -5.27 -6.09 6.19
CA PRO A 144 -6.73 -6.07 6.36
C PRO A 144 -7.45 -7.15 5.57
N TRP A 145 -7.01 -7.46 4.36
CA TRP A 145 -7.60 -8.54 3.55
C TRP A 145 -7.60 -9.93 4.19
N ARG A 146 -6.89 -10.12 5.30
CA ARG A 146 -6.90 -11.36 6.10
C ARG A 146 -7.69 -11.21 7.40
N GLU A 147 -8.02 -10.00 7.79
CA GLU A 147 -8.60 -9.70 9.10
C GLU A 147 -10.05 -9.26 9.04
N TRP A 148 -10.45 -8.59 7.95
CA TRP A 148 -11.79 -8.08 7.78
C TRP A 148 -12.71 -9.05 7.01
N ASP A 149 -14.02 -8.88 7.17
CA ASP A 149 -15.04 -9.68 6.48
C ASP A 149 -15.43 -9.10 5.10
N LEU A 150 -14.74 -8.03 4.64
CA LEU A 150 -15.02 -7.37 3.36
C LEU A 150 -14.38 -8.16 2.22
N SER A 151 -15.09 -9.16 1.71
CA SER A 151 -14.54 -10.14 0.76
C SER A 151 -14.72 -9.75 -0.71
N SER A 152 -15.57 -8.75 -0.99
CA SER A 152 -15.93 -8.34 -2.34
C SER A 152 -15.86 -6.82 -2.54
N ARG A 153 -15.75 -6.40 -3.82
CA ARG A 153 -15.86 -4.98 -4.18
C ARG A 153 -17.20 -4.38 -3.72
N THR A 154 -18.27 -5.17 -3.74
CA THR A 154 -19.59 -4.74 -3.26
C THR A 154 -19.57 -4.44 -1.78
N ASP A 155 -18.90 -5.27 -0.96
CA ASP A 155 -18.77 -5.05 0.47
C ASP A 155 -17.98 -3.77 0.76
N LEU A 156 -16.86 -3.56 0.02
CA LEU A 156 -16.08 -2.32 0.10
C LEU A 156 -16.91 -1.08 -0.27
N MET A 157 -17.73 -1.19 -1.32
CA MET A 157 -18.62 -0.09 -1.73
C MET A 157 -19.70 0.20 -0.69
N ASN A 158 -20.27 -0.83 -0.06
CA ASN A 158 -21.24 -0.67 1.01
C ASN A 158 -20.59 -0.04 2.23
N TYR A 159 -19.41 -0.52 2.63
CA TYR A 159 -18.63 0.08 3.70
C TYR A 159 -18.34 1.57 3.44
N CYS A 160 -17.98 1.92 2.20
CA CYS A 160 -17.79 3.32 1.82
C CYS A 160 -19.06 4.17 1.98
N LYS A 161 -20.23 3.62 1.62
CA LYS A 161 -21.50 4.34 1.75
C LYS A 161 -21.89 4.54 3.21
N GLU A 162 -21.76 3.50 4.03
CA GLU A 162 -22.08 3.52 5.47
C GLU A 162 -21.18 4.49 6.23
N ASN A 163 -19.90 4.55 5.88
CA ASN A 163 -18.89 5.40 6.51
C ASN A 163 -18.68 6.75 5.79
N GLN A 164 -19.56 7.10 4.83
CA GLN A 164 -19.52 8.36 4.08
C GLN A 164 -18.14 8.63 3.42
N ILE A 165 -17.47 7.58 2.96
CA ILE A 165 -16.19 7.66 2.26
C ILE A 165 -16.43 8.11 0.82
N PRO A 166 -15.92 9.26 0.37
CA PRO A 166 -16.12 9.74 -0.99
C PRO A 166 -15.45 8.80 -2.00
N MET A 167 -16.23 8.22 -2.90
CA MET A 167 -15.70 7.36 -3.96
C MET A 167 -15.25 8.18 -5.16
N PRO A 168 -14.11 7.82 -5.80
CA PRO A 168 -13.73 8.43 -7.07
C PRO A 168 -14.79 8.13 -8.14
N ALA A 169 -15.30 9.15 -8.81
CA ALA A 169 -16.36 9.02 -9.82
C ALA A 169 -16.00 8.09 -10.99
N SER A 170 -14.69 7.94 -11.32
CA SER A 170 -14.19 7.12 -12.42
C SER A 170 -14.23 5.60 -12.19
N LYS A 171 -14.48 5.13 -10.98
CA LYS A 171 -14.51 3.69 -10.64
C LYS A 171 -15.88 3.15 -10.25
N ALA A 172 -16.91 4.01 -10.26
CA ALA A 172 -18.29 3.57 -10.00
C ALA A 172 -18.89 2.80 -11.19
N GLU A 173 -18.33 2.92 -12.39
CA GLU A 173 -18.88 2.39 -13.66
C GLU A 173 -18.04 1.24 -14.28
N GLU A 174 -16.89 0.88 -13.74
CA GLU A 174 -16.12 -0.25 -14.27
C GLU A 174 -16.75 -1.58 -13.85
N PRO A 175 -17.08 -2.49 -14.82
CA PRO A 175 -17.57 -3.81 -14.49
C PRO A 175 -16.52 -4.61 -13.71
N PRO A 176 -16.92 -5.53 -12.83
CA PRO A 176 -15.99 -6.36 -12.09
C PRO A 176 -15.24 -7.28 -13.05
N PHE A 177 -13.95 -7.04 -13.18
CA PHE A 177 -12.97 -7.87 -13.90
C PHE A 177 -13.15 -7.98 -15.43
N SER A 178 -12.25 -7.34 -16.15
CA SER A 178 -11.70 -7.90 -17.41
C SER A 178 -10.30 -8.41 -17.11
#